data_10a1bcae351efc4548a8c67049d88257
#
_entry.id   10a1bcae351efc4548a8c67049d88257
#
_cell.length_a   1.000
_cell.length_b   1.000
_cell.length_c   1.000
_cell.angle_alpha   90.00
_cell.angle_beta   90.00
_cell.angle_gamma   90.00
#
_symmetry.space_group_name_H-M   'P 1'
#
loop_
_entity.id
_entity.type
_entity.pdbx_description
1 polymer ?
#
loop_
_entity_poly.entity_id
_entity_poly.type
_entity_poly.pdbx_seq_one_letter_code
_entity_poly.pdbx_strand_id
1 'polypeptide(L)'
;MVILNKLNAYYIFTFFTLSSLSFSQSKFDSIFKDSRRPLTHKFKLEFADSLGNKTYLPVLIIKGKEKGGVFTILAGVHGAEYAPIIAIQDLIKELKPKELVGTMILLPITNIGSFYNKTPYINPLDKKNINRIFPGEKHGTVSEQNANFITTEIIPVSDVFLDIHSGDANEDLLPFVCYYDNKKYPDKTAITKELSEYSGFEYVVSYPYTIKENESAKYAFKQACQDGKIALSFESGKLGYVQDDAVKRIKRGFYRIFQKLKMYNYKDSLGLPEIKKLNNQIYIDSEAKGIFFTKLKAGDKVSSGDILGYVNDEFGKTINQIISPKTGIILYMKGNPPINLGERIMCIGYNEI
;
A
#
# COMPACT_ATOMS: atom_id res chain seq x y z
N MET A 1 13.79 -46.51 -18.46
CA MET A 1 13.32 -46.38 -17.06
C MET A 1 13.56 -45.02 -16.41
N VAL A 2 14.21 -44.07 -17.08
CA VAL A 2 14.53 -42.73 -16.55
C VAL A 2 13.50 -41.66 -16.96
N ILE A 3 12.73 -41.86 -18.01
CA ILE A 3 11.79 -40.90 -18.54
C ILE A 3 10.44 -40.87 -17.74
N LEU A 4 10.01 -42.02 -17.18
CA LEU A 4 8.78 -42.10 -16.39
C LEU A 4 8.89 -41.38 -15.02
N ASN A 5 10.07 -41.35 -14.43
CA ASN A 5 10.25 -40.67 -13.13
C ASN A 5 10.25 -39.12 -13.21
N LYS A 6 10.59 -38.53 -14.37
CA LYS A 6 10.52 -37.09 -14.55
C LYS A 6 9.10 -36.60 -14.80
N LEU A 7 8.25 -37.34 -15.51
CA LEU A 7 6.86 -36.99 -15.70
C LEU A 7 6.06 -37.04 -14.38
N ASN A 8 6.29 -38.04 -13.53
CA ASN A 8 5.61 -38.15 -12.25
C ASN A 8 5.98 -37.02 -11.27
N ALA A 9 7.22 -36.53 -11.31
CA ALA A 9 7.63 -35.39 -10.48
C ALA A 9 6.93 -34.07 -10.91
N TYR A 10 6.74 -33.85 -12.20
CA TYR A 10 6.01 -32.68 -12.71
C TYR A 10 4.51 -32.73 -12.37
N TYR A 11 3.88 -33.88 -12.45
CA TYR A 11 2.46 -34.04 -12.08
C TYR A 11 2.23 -33.87 -10.58
N ILE A 12 3.11 -34.35 -9.73
CA ILE A 12 2.99 -34.20 -8.27
C ILE A 12 3.19 -32.74 -7.86
N PHE A 13 4.13 -32.00 -8.49
CA PHE A 13 4.38 -30.59 -8.19
C PHE A 13 3.23 -29.67 -8.64
N THR A 14 2.68 -29.89 -9.84
CA THR A 14 1.51 -29.15 -10.34
C THR A 14 0.26 -29.41 -9.52
N PHE A 15 0.10 -30.63 -9.02
CA PHE A 15 -1.03 -31.01 -8.13
C PHE A 15 -0.93 -30.32 -6.74
N PHE A 16 0.28 -30.14 -6.21
CA PHE A 16 0.50 -29.51 -4.91
C PHE A 16 0.23 -28.00 -4.93
N THR A 17 0.59 -27.29 -6.00
CA THR A 17 0.31 -25.85 -6.16
C THR A 17 -1.17 -25.57 -6.39
N LEU A 18 -1.85 -26.41 -7.17
CA LEU A 18 -3.31 -26.34 -7.37
C LEU A 18 -4.08 -26.59 -6.06
N SER A 19 -3.59 -27.47 -5.18
CA SER A 19 -4.23 -27.77 -3.92
C SER A 19 -4.13 -26.66 -2.88
N SER A 20 -3.01 -25.92 -2.81
CA SER A 20 -2.80 -24.86 -1.83
C SER A 20 -3.65 -23.62 -2.10
N LEU A 21 -3.75 -23.17 -3.36
CA LEU A 21 -4.60 -22.04 -3.75
C LEU A 21 -6.10 -22.35 -3.59
N SER A 22 -6.54 -23.54 -4.01
CA SER A 22 -7.93 -23.98 -3.82
C SER A 22 -8.28 -24.09 -2.33
N PHE A 23 -7.35 -24.54 -1.50
CA PHE A 23 -7.52 -24.60 -0.06
C PHE A 23 -7.59 -23.20 0.58
N SER A 24 -6.72 -22.28 0.17
CA SER A 24 -6.73 -20.89 0.65
C SER A 24 -8.01 -20.16 0.28
N GLN A 25 -8.48 -20.30 -0.96
CA GLN A 25 -9.76 -19.74 -1.43
C GLN A 25 -10.94 -20.31 -0.65
N SER A 26 -11.04 -21.65 -0.53
CA SER A 26 -12.09 -22.32 0.25
C SER A 26 -12.10 -21.89 1.71
N LYS A 27 -10.92 -21.69 2.31
CA LYS A 27 -10.77 -21.23 3.70
C LYS A 27 -11.26 -19.78 3.86
N PHE A 28 -10.83 -18.85 2.98
CA PHE A 28 -11.30 -17.47 3.02
C PHE A 28 -12.82 -17.41 2.86
N ASP A 29 -13.36 -18.06 1.84
CA ASP A 29 -14.77 -18.11 1.52
C ASP A 29 -15.61 -18.63 2.71
N SER A 30 -15.19 -19.72 3.32
CA SER A 30 -15.93 -20.33 4.45
C SER A 30 -16.00 -19.38 5.65
N ILE A 31 -14.90 -18.67 5.96
CA ILE A 31 -14.83 -17.71 7.06
C ILE A 31 -15.59 -16.43 6.68
N PHE A 32 -15.45 -15.94 5.46
CA PHE A 32 -16.13 -14.73 5.01
C PHE A 32 -17.65 -14.92 4.93
N LYS A 33 -18.13 -16.10 4.51
CA LYS A 33 -19.56 -16.43 4.43
C LYS A 33 -20.19 -16.84 5.76
N ASP A 34 -19.38 -17.06 6.83
CA ASP A 34 -19.91 -17.37 8.16
C ASP A 34 -20.86 -16.26 8.63
N SER A 35 -22.08 -16.62 8.99
CA SER A 35 -23.14 -15.67 9.36
C SER A 35 -23.12 -15.22 10.82
N ARG A 36 -22.33 -15.89 11.66
CA ARG A 36 -22.22 -15.57 13.10
C ARG A 36 -21.69 -14.17 13.33
N ARG A 37 -22.31 -13.42 14.26
CA ARG A 37 -21.93 -12.05 14.62
C ARG A 37 -22.18 -11.78 16.11
N PRO A 38 -21.29 -11.08 16.83
CA PRO A 38 -19.97 -10.64 16.37
C PRO A 38 -18.98 -11.81 16.28
N LEU A 39 -17.98 -11.72 15.40
CA LEU A 39 -17.02 -12.79 15.13
C LEU A 39 -15.65 -12.21 14.80
N THR A 40 -14.60 -12.91 15.23
CA THR A 40 -13.21 -12.58 14.86
C THR A 40 -12.48 -13.87 14.48
N HIS A 41 -11.92 -13.89 13.28
CA HIS A 41 -11.07 -14.98 12.79
C HIS A 41 -9.69 -14.47 12.37
N LYS A 42 -8.65 -15.12 12.89
CA LYS A 42 -7.24 -14.91 12.49
C LYS A 42 -6.77 -16.17 11.78
N PHE A 43 -6.23 -16.04 10.58
CA PHE A 43 -5.73 -17.18 9.82
C PHE A 43 -4.64 -16.77 8.85
N LYS A 44 -3.94 -17.77 8.29
CA LYS A 44 -2.94 -17.61 7.24
C LYS A 44 -3.48 -18.25 5.97
N LEU A 45 -3.32 -17.56 4.85
CA LEU A 45 -3.51 -18.09 3.51
C LEU A 45 -2.15 -18.44 2.95
N GLU A 46 -1.95 -19.68 2.58
CA GLU A 46 -0.65 -20.20 2.15
C GLU A 46 -0.57 -20.21 0.62
N PHE A 47 0.58 -19.82 0.10
CA PHE A 47 0.91 -19.82 -1.32
C PHE A 47 2.19 -20.61 -1.55
N ALA A 48 2.23 -21.35 -2.66
CA ALA A 48 3.40 -22.09 -3.10
C ALA A 48 3.52 -22.01 -4.62
N ASP A 49 4.72 -21.71 -5.13
CA ASP A 49 4.97 -21.67 -6.57
C ASP A 49 5.59 -22.97 -7.09
N SER A 50 5.71 -23.07 -8.41
CA SER A 50 6.30 -24.22 -9.10
C SER A 50 7.78 -24.44 -8.81
N LEU A 51 8.47 -23.43 -8.23
CA LEU A 51 9.87 -23.51 -7.83
C LEU A 51 10.04 -24.03 -6.40
N GLY A 52 8.92 -24.30 -5.68
CA GLY A 52 8.94 -24.76 -4.30
C GLY A 52 9.04 -23.64 -3.26
N ASN A 53 9.01 -22.37 -3.67
CA ASN A 53 8.92 -21.26 -2.73
C ASN A 53 7.58 -21.29 -2.00
N LYS A 54 7.59 -20.98 -0.70
CA LYS A 54 6.38 -20.93 0.13
C LYS A 54 6.31 -19.62 0.88
N THR A 55 5.11 -19.05 0.94
CA THR A 55 4.80 -17.86 1.71
C THR A 55 3.38 -17.92 2.24
N TYR A 56 2.97 -16.93 3.02
CA TYR A 56 1.59 -16.80 3.49
C TYR A 56 1.17 -15.35 3.62
N LEU A 57 -0.13 -15.11 3.52
CA LEU A 57 -0.78 -13.85 3.81
C LEU A 57 -1.52 -13.97 5.15
N PRO A 58 -1.13 -13.22 6.19
CA PRO A 58 -1.90 -13.15 7.43
C PRO A 58 -3.18 -12.34 7.20
N VAL A 59 -4.31 -12.92 7.55
CA VAL A 59 -5.64 -12.32 7.38
C VAL A 59 -6.37 -12.31 8.71
N LEU A 60 -7.01 -11.19 9.02
CA LEU A 60 -7.96 -11.09 10.11
C LEU A 60 -9.30 -10.60 9.54
N ILE A 61 -10.38 -11.33 9.82
CA ILE A 61 -11.75 -10.91 9.54
C ILE A 61 -12.45 -10.62 10.86
N ILE A 62 -12.96 -9.40 11.02
CA ILE A 62 -13.77 -8.97 12.15
C ILE A 62 -15.17 -8.65 11.63
N LYS A 63 -16.15 -9.42 12.04
CA LYS A 63 -17.56 -9.14 11.77
C LYS A 63 -18.17 -8.44 12.98
N GLY A 64 -18.70 -7.26 12.75
CA GLY A 64 -19.39 -6.49 13.77
C GLY A 64 -20.71 -7.15 14.20
N LYS A 65 -21.33 -6.62 15.26
CA LYS A 65 -22.64 -7.06 15.75
C LYS A 65 -23.71 -6.95 14.67
N GLU A 66 -23.71 -5.88 13.91
CA GLU A 66 -24.68 -5.59 12.86
C GLU A 66 -24.08 -5.83 11.48
N LYS A 67 -24.92 -6.18 10.52
CA LYS A 67 -24.53 -6.22 9.10
C LYS A 67 -24.29 -4.81 8.59
N GLY A 68 -23.38 -4.66 7.63
CA GLY A 68 -23.02 -3.39 7.01
C GLY A 68 -21.97 -3.61 5.93
N GLY A 69 -21.33 -2.53 5.50
CA GLY A 69 -20.29 -2.56 4.48
C GLY A 69 -19.04 -3.35 4.91
N VAL A 70 -18.22 -3.68 3.92
CA VAL A 70 -16.93 -4.36 4.09
C VAL A 70 -15.80 -3.35 3.88
N PHE A 71 -15.00 -3.15 4.91
CA PHE A 71 -13.83 -2.29 4.89
C PHE A 71 -12.55 -3.12 4.94
N THR A 72 -11.75 -3.05 3.89
CA THR A 72 -10.46 -3.74 3.83
C THR A 72 -9.32 -2.76 4.08
N ILE A 73 -8.37 -3.16 4.93
CA ILE A 73 -7.14 -2.42 5.20
C ILE A 73 -5.96 -3.36 4.99
N LEU A 74 -4.98 -2.91 4.22
CA LEU A 74 -3.72 -3.63 4.09
C LEU A 74 -2.53 -2.73 4.41
N ALA A 75 -1.48 -3.35 4.97
CA ALA A 75 -0.18 -2.74 5.22
C ALA A 75 0.94 -3.75 4.95
N GLY A 76 2.19 -3.28 5.00
CA GLY A 76 3.34 -4.14 4.79
C GLY A 76 3.39 -4.76 3.39
N VAL A 77 2.86 -4.06 2.40
CA VAL A 77 3.08 -4.34 0.97
C VAL A 77 4.57 -4.20 0.68
N HIS A 78 5.19 -3.19 1.26
CA HIS A 78 6.63 -3.05 1.38
C HIS A 78 7.08 -3.42 2.80
N GLY A 79 8.11 -4.28 2.90
CA GLY A 79 8.48 -4.92 4.17
C GLY A 79 9.14 -3.99 5.19
N ALA A 80 9.73 -2.88 4.76
CA ALA A 80 10.40 -1.91 5.63
C ALA A 80 9.52 -0.69 6.01
N GLU A 81 8.23 -0.76 5.77
CA GLU A 81 7.23 0.26 6.14
C GLU A 81 6.53 -0.13 7.44
N TYR A 82 7.13 0.21 8.59
CA TYR A 82 6.72 -0.37 9.88
C TYR A 82 5.56 0.34 10.56
N ALA A 83 5.44 1.68 10.46
CA ALA A 83 4.37 2.42 11.13
C ALA A 83 2.95 1.95 10.72
N PRO A 84 2.66 1.66 9.44
CA PRO A 84 1.41 1.06 9.00
C PRO A 84 1.11 -0.29 9.66
N ILE A 85 2.11 -1.16 9.75
CA ILE A 85 1.98 -2.50 10.35
C ILE A 85 1.59 -2.38 11.82
N ILE A 86 2.28 -1.53 12.57
CA ILE A 86 2.00 -1.30 14.00
C ILE A 86 0.61 -0.68 14.17
N ALA A 87 0.22 0.26 13.32
CA ALA A 87 -1.11 0.88 13.38
C ALA A 87 -2.24 -0.15 13.21
N ILE A 88 -2.10 -1.11 12.29
CA ILE A 88 -3.07 -2.21 12.15
C ILE A 88 -3.03 -3.14 13.36
N GLN A 89 -1.84 -3.47 13.89
CA GLN A 89 -1.73 -4.32 15.07
C GLN A 89 -2.39 -3.70 16.31
N ASP A 90 -2.28 -2.37 16.46
CA ASP A 90 -2.98 -1.65 17.52
C ASP A 90 -4.49 -1.64 17.29
N LEU A 91 -4.94 -1.37 16.04
CA LEU A 91 -6.35 -1.45 15.69
C LEU A 91 -6.95 -2.83 16.03
N ILE A 92 -6.23 -3.93 15.78
CA ILE A 92 -6.65 -5.30 16.12
C ILE A 92 -6.87 -5.48 17.63
N LYS A 93 -6.09 -4.80 18.48
CA LYS A 93 -6.21 -4.87 19.93
C LYS A 93 -7.35 -4.00 20.47
N GLU A 94 -7.56 -2.84 19.83
CA GLU A 94 -8.47 -1.79 20.30
C GLU A 94 -9.92 -1.96 19.80
N LEU A 95 -10.07 -2.49 18.58
CA LEU A 95 -11.38 -2.60 17.95
C LEU A 95 -12.25 -3.62 18.70
N LYS A 96 -13.43 -3.18 19.11
CA LYS A 96 -14.41 -4.05 19.78
C LYS A 96 -15.47 -4.54 18.79
N PRO A 97 -15.52 -5.83 18.45
CA PRO A 97 -16.46 -6.34 17.46
C PRO A 97 -17.93 -6.08 17.81
N LYS A 98 -18.26 -5.98 19.09
CA LYS A 98 -19.63 -5.66 19.57
C LYS A 98 -20.07 -4.21 19.25
N GLU A 99 -19.14 -3.31 19.02
CA GLU A 99 -19.38 -1.89 18.70
C GLU A 99 -19.26 -1.63 17.18
N LEU A 100 -18.83 -2.64 16.40
CA LEU A 100 -18.63 -2.53 14.95
C LEU A 100 -19.93 -2.81 14.20
N VAL A 101 -20.22 -2.01 13.18
CA VAL A 101 -21.22 -2.26 12.13
C VAL A 101 -20.50 -2.64 10.85
N GLY A 102 -20.88 -3.76 10.22
CA GLY A 102 -20.21 -4.24 9.00
C GLY A 102 -19.12 -5.27 9.25
N THR A 103 -18.16 -5.31 8.38
CA THR A 103 -17.04 -6.29 8.40
C THR A 103 -15.73 -5.57 8.10
N MET A 104 -14.69 -5.90 8.85
CA MET A 104 -13.31 -5.49 8.58
C MET A 104 -12.52 -6.68 8.05
N ILE A 105 -11.75 -6.48 6.98
CA ILE A 105 -10.73 -7.41 6.51
C ILE A 105 -9.38 -6.70 6.70
N LEU A 106 -8.52 -7.25 7.53
CA LEU A 106 -7.23 -6.66 7.87
C LEU A 106 -6.10 -7.56 7.39
N LEU A 107 -5.19 -7.00 6.60
CA LEU A 107 -3.98 -7.63 6.08
C LEU A 107 -2.76 -6.92 6.70
N PRO A 108 -2.33 -7.29 7.90
CA PRO A 108 -1.35 -6.50 8.65
C PRO A 108 0.06 -6.50 8.03
N ILE A 109 0.42 -7.56 7.33
CA ILE A 109 1.72 -7.67 6.63
C ILE A 109 1.48 -8.42 5.32
N THR A 110 1.31 -7.68 4.23
CA THR A 110 0.98 -8.27 2.93
C THR A 110 2.16 -9.00 2.31
N ASN A 111 3.39 -8.50 2.50
CA ASN A 111 4.62 -9.10 1.99
C ASN A 111 5.49 -9.62 3.14
N ILE A 112 5.08 -10.78 3.69
CA ILE A 112 5.75 -11.39 4.84
C ILE A 112 7.22 -11.74 4.56
N GLY A 113 7.55 -12.11 3.31
CA GLY A 113 8.91 -12.41 2.88
C GLY A 113 9.82 -11.19 2.95
N SER A 114 9.37 -10.05 2.42
CA SER A 114 10.10 -8.78 2.50
C SER A 114 10.27 -8.32 3.96
N PHE A 115 9.22 -8.41 4.77
CA PHE A 115 9.25 -7.98 6.16
C PHE A 115 10.31 -8.70 7.00
N TYR A 116 10.30 -10.03 7.04
CA TYR A 116 11.24 -10.78 7.87
C TYR A 116 12.66 -10.80 7.33
N ASN A 117 12.84 -10.66 6.02
CA ASN A 117 14.17 -10.53 5.42
C ASN A 117 14.71 -9.09 5.38
N LYS A 118 13.94 -8.12 5.93
CA LYS A 118 14.34 -6.70 6.04
C LYS A 118 14.69 -6.07 4.69
N THR A 119 14.04 -6.55 3.62
CA THR A 119 14.18 -5.93 2.31
C THR A 119 13.17 -4.79 2.19
N PRO A 120 13.51 -3.64 1.61
CA PRO A 120 12.58 -2.51 1.53
C PRO A 120 11.25 -2.87 0.88
N TYR A 121 11.28 -3.44 -0.33
CA TYR A 121 10.08 -3.72 -1.12
C TYR A 121 10.12 -5.02 -1.93
N ILE A 122 11.31 -5.64 -2.10
CA ILE A 122 11.47 -6.86 -2.89
C ILE A 122 11.27 -8.10 -2.01
N ASN A 123 10.39 -8.99 -2.41
CA ASN A 123 10.31 -10.31 -1.80
C ASN A 123 11.55 -11.14 -2.23
N PRO A 124 12.41 -11.58 -1.30
CA PRO A 124 13.62 -12.30 -1.66
C PRO A 124 13.38 -13.68 -2.27
N LEU A 125 12.18 -14.26 -2.09
CA LEU A 125 11.85 -15.59 -2.66
C LEU A 125 11.75 -15.55 -4.18
N ASP A 126 11.14 -14.50 -4.73
CA ASP A 126 10.87 -14.40 -6.18
C ASP A 126 11.39 -13.11 -6.82
N LYS A 127 12.10 -12.28 -6.06
CA LYS A 127 12.70 -11.01 -6.49
C LYS A 127 11.68 -9.99 -7.04
N LYS A 128 10.41 -10.10 -6.64
CA LYS A 128 9.35 -9.19 -7.10
C LYS A 128 8.96 -8.18 -6.04
N ASN A 129 8.60 -6.96 -6.50
CA ASN A 129 7.88 -5.98 -5.72
C ASN A 129 6.38 -6.22 -5.95
N ILE A 130 5.67 -6.68 -4.92
CA ILE A 130 4.24 -6.99 -5.03
C ILE A 130 3.43 -5.76 -5.47
N ASN A 131 3.84 -4.55 -5.10
CA ASN A 131 3.19 -3.29 -5.49
C ASN A 131 3.61 -2.80 -6.88
N ARG A 132 4.00 -3.71 -7.78
CA ARG A 132 4.29 -3.46 -9.22
C ARG A 132 3.67 -4.52 -10.12
N ILE A 133 2.96 -5.50 -9.53
CA ILE A 133 2.51 -6.69 -10.25
C ILE A 133 1.00 -6.96 -10.16
N PHE A 134 0.19 -6.07 -9.53
CA PHE A 134 -1.27 -6.22 -9.57
C PHE A 134 -1.79 -6.12 -11.02
N PRO A 135 -2.72 -6.99 -11.43
CA PRO A 135 -3.60 -7.86 -10.63
C PRO A 135 -2.96 -9.18 -10.15
N GLY A 136 -1.73 -9.50 -10.50
CA GLY A 136 -1.07 -10.76 -10.19
C GLY A 136 -1.47 -11.91 -11.12
N GLU A 137 -0.90 -13.09 -10.86
CA GLU A 137 -1.11 -14.29 -11.68
C GLU A 137 -1.42 -15.49 -10.79
N LYS A 138 -2.53 -16.20 -11.10
CA LYS A 138 -3.00 -17.34 -10.30
C LYS A 138 -1.97 -18.46 -10.16
N HIS A 139 -1.20 -18.73 -11.20
CA HIS A 139 -0.20 -19.78 -11.26
C HIS A 139 1.23 -19.23 -11.37
N GLY A 140 1.40 -17.96 -11.01
CA GLY A 140 2.67 -17.27 -11.00
C GLY A 140 3.54 -17.58 -9.78
N THR A 141 4.51 -16.72 -9.53
CA THR A 141 5.35 -16.76 -8.33
C THR A 141 4.56 -16.49 -7.06
N VAL A 142 5.13 -16.72 -5.90
CA VAL A 142 4.44 -16.51 -4.60
C VAL A 142 3.91 -15.10 -4.42
N SER A 143 4.61 -14.05 -4.90
CA SER A 143 4.12 -12.67 -4.86
C SER A 143 3.00 -12.43 -5.86
N GLU A 144 3.05 -13.03 -7.06
CA GLU A 144 1.99 -12.95 -8.06
C GLU A 144 0.72 -13.65 -7.58
N GLN A 145 0.84 -14.82 -6.96
CA GLN A 145 -0.30 -15.53 -6.36
C GLN A 145 -0.95 -14.72 -5.25
N ASN A 146 -0.15 -14.06 -4.40
CA ASN A 146 -0.66 -13.19 -3.33
C ASN A 146 -1.42 -11.99 -3.91
N ALA A 147 -0.83 -11.27 -4.88
CA ALA A 147 -1.49 -10.15 -5.56
C ALA A 147 -2.78 -10.60 -6.27
N ASN A 148 -2.76 -11.76 -6.93
CA ASN A 148 -3.93 -12.33 -7.58
C ASN A 148 -5.04 -12.66 -6.58
N PHE A 149 -4.71 -13.28 -5.43
CA PHE A 149 -5.68 -13.56 -4.39
C PHE A 149 -6.35 -12.28 -3.85
N ILE A 150 -5.57 -11.23 -3.60
CA ILE A 150 -6.12 -9.93 -3.18
C ILE A 150 -7.07 -9.38 -4.24
N THR A 151 -6.69 -9.48 -5.52
CA THR A 151 -7.49 -8.98 -6.64
C THR A 151 -8.78 -9.75 -6.85
N THR A 152 -8.72 -11.10 -6.78
CA THR A 152 -9.87 -11.95 -7.17
C THR A 152 -10.79 -12.31 -6.00
N GLU A 153 -10.29 -12.28 -4.76
CA GLU A 153 -11.07 -12.72 -3.60
C GLU A 153 -11.36 -11.59 -2.60
N ILE A 154 -10.41 -10.68 -2.37
CA ILE A 154 -10.54 -9.64 -1.34
C ILE A 154 -11.14 -8.35 -1.92
N ILE A 155 -10.62 -7.84 -3.03
CA ILE A 155 -11.14 -6.61 -3.64
C ILE A 155 -12.63 -6.75 -4.01
N PRO A 156 -13.11 -7.84 -4.63
CA PRO A 156 -14.51 -7.97 -5.02
C PRO A 156 -15.50 -7.85 -3.85
N VAL A 157 -15.15 -8.37 -2.68
CA VAL A 157 -16.01 -8.33 -1.49
C VAL A 157 -15.89 -7.03 -0.68
N SER A 158 -14.94 -6.17 -1.02
CA SER A 158 -14.69 -4.90 -0.34
C SER A 158 -15.57 -3.78 -0.90
N ASP A 159 -16.16 -2.97 -0.03
CA ASP A 159 -16.79 -1.69 -0.41
C ASP A 159 -15.78 -0.55 -0.36
N VAL A 160 -14.91 -0.57 0.65
CA VAL A 160 -13.82 0.39 0.84
C VAL A 160 -12.49 -0.37 0.96
N PHE A 161 -11.48 0.12 0.26
CA PHE A 161 -10.14 -0.46 0.25
C PHE A 161 -9.11 0.61 0.59
N LEU A 162 -8.42 0.42 1.71
CA LEU A 162 -7.38 1.31 2.22
C LEU A 162 -6.03 0.60 2.19
N ASP A 163 -5.10 1.11 1.40
CA ASP A 163 -3.71 0.69 1.33
C ASP A 163 -2.85 1.65 2.15
N ILE A 164 -1.99 1.13 3.03
CA ILE A 164 -1.25 2.00 3.94
C ILE A 164 0.23 1.80 3.75
N HIS A 165 0.90 2.91 3.47
CA HIS A 165 2.32 3.00 3.23
C HIS A 165 3.01 3.97 4.18
N SER A 166 4.33 3.90 4.20
CA SER A 166 5.24 4.89 4.79
C SER A 166 6.53 4.95 3.99
N GLY A 167 7.36 5.94 4.24
CA GLY A 167 8.73 5.91 3.72
C GLY A 167 9.48 4.71 4.27
N ASP A 168 10.15 3.97 3.38
CA ASP A 168 11.04 2.87 3.74
C ASP A 168 12.34 3.39 4.40
N ALA A 169 13.32 2.49 4.65
CA ALA A 169 14.59 2.84 5.28
C ALA A 169 15.36 3.99 4.59
N ASN A 170 15.05 4.27 3.32
CA ASN A 170 15.73 5.23 2.47
C ASN A 170 14.86 6.42 2.07
N GLU A 171 13.67 6.56 2.62
CA GLU A 171 12.72 7.56 2.17
C GLU A 171 12.26 8.49 3.29
N ASP A 172 12.54 9.80 3.14
CA ASP A 172 11.93 10.87 3.92
C ASP A 172 10.61 11.24 3.28
N LEU A 173 9.49 11.19 4.04
CA LEU A 173 8.13 11.29 3.53
C LEU A 173 7.30 12.28 4.37
N LEU A 174 6.62 13.20 3.67
CA LEU A 174 5.57 14.04 4.23
C LEU A 174 4.28 13.22 4.40
N PRO A 175 3.59 13.26 5.53
CA PRO A 175 2.32 12.54 5.66
C PRO A 175 1.21 13.11 4.77
N PHE A 176 0.60 12.25 3.95
CA PHE A 176 -0.56 12.61 3.11
C PHE A 176 -1.50 11.43 2.90
N VAL A 177 -2.71 11.72 2.47
CA VAL A 177 -3.66 10.74 1.93
C VAL A 177 -3.77 10.96 0.44
N CYS A 178 -3.87 9.89 -0.34
CA CYS A 178 -4.04 10.01 -1.77
C CYS A 178 -5.13 9.08 -2.32
N TYR A 179 -5.65 9.46 -3.50
CA TYR A 179 -6.61 8.68 -4.25
C TYR A 179 -6.47 8.95 -5.75
N TYR A 180 -7.10 8.09 -6.57
CA TYR A 180 -7.19 8.30 -8.02
C TYR A 180 -8.51 8.94 -8.40
N ASP A 181 -8.47 10.01 -9.21
CA ASP A 181 -9.65 10.63 -9.82
C ASP A 181 -10.06 9.80 -11.06
N ASN A 182 -10.86 8.77 -10.82
CA ASN A 182 -11.31 7.85 -11.86
C ASN A 182 -12.67 8.26 -12.44
N LYS A 183 -12.66 8.83 -13.62
CA LYS A 183 -13.87 9.31 -14.33
C LYS A 183 -14.84 8.20 -14.73
N LYS A 184 -14.40 6.93 -14.76
CA LYS A 184 -15.28 5.78 -15.01
C LYS A 184 -16.24 5.53 -13.84
N TYR A 185 -15.83 5.87 -12.62
CA TYR A 185 -16.62 5.67 -11.39
C TYR A 185 -16.73 6.96 -10.58
N PRO A 186 -17.44 7.99 -11.10
CA PRO A 186 -17.45 9.33 -10.49
C PRO A 186 -18.04 9.34 -9.07
N ASP A 187 -19.07 8.53 -8.81
CA ASP A 187 -19.67 8.42 -7.49
C ASP A 187 -18.70 7.83 -6.45
N LYS A 188 -17.93 6.79 -6.86
CA LYS A 188 -16.92 6.20 -5.99
C LYS A 188 -15.78 7.18 -5.73
N THR A 189 -15.34 7.90 -6.76
CA THR A 189 -14.34 8.95 -6.65
C THR A 189 -14.79 10.07 -5.70
N ALA A 190 -16.04 10.52 -5.80
CA ALA A 190 -16.59 11.54 -4.91
C ALA A 190 -16.57 11.10 -3.43
N ILE A 191 -17.01 9.86 -3.15
CA ILE A 191 -16.95 9.30 -1.79
C ILE A 191 -15.49 9.16 -1.33
N THR A 192 -14.59 8.66 -2.19
CA THR A 192 -13.16 8.52 -1.86
C THR A 192 -12.55 9.85 -1.48
N LYS A 193 -12.83 10.91 -2.25
CA LYS A 193 -12.41 12.28 -1.96
C LYS A 193 -12.92 12.74 -0.59
N GLU A 194 -14.21 12.55 -0.32
CA GLU A 194 -14.81 12.92 0.96
C GLU A 194 -14.15 12.19 2.14
N LEU A 195 -13.93 10.89 2.02
CA LEU A 195 -13.24 10.10 3.05
C LEU A 195 -11.78 10.55 3.23
N SER A 196 -11.08 10.88 2.14
CA SER A 196 -9.73 11.40 2.20
C SER A 196 -9.66 12.73 2.95
N GLU A 197 -10.57 13.65 2.65
CA GLU A 197 -10.66 14.95 3.34
C GLU A 197 -11.07 14.80 4.81
N TYR A 198 -11.88 13.79 5.14
CA TYR A 198 -12.30 13.52 6.52
C TYR A 198 -11.29 12.72 7.34
N SER A 199 -10.28 12.11 6.71
CA SER A 199 -9.27 11.27 7.36
C SER A 199 -8.43 12.01 8.41
N GLY A 200 -8.30 13.34 8.28
CA GLY A 200 -7.51 14.19 9.17
C GLY A 200 -6.05 14.31 8.79
N PHE A 201 -5.68 13.90 7.59
CA PHE A 201 -4.40 14.27 7.00
C PHE A 201 -4.48 15.71 6.47
N GLU A 202 -3.41 16.48 6.69
CA GLU A 202 -3.31 17.87 6.20
C GLU A 202 -3.22 17.95 4.68
N TYR A 203 -2.52 16.99 4.07
CA TYR A 203 -2.34 16.94 2.62
C TYR A 203 -3.22 15.85 2.01
N VAL A 204 -4.01 16.23 0.99
CA VAL A 204 -4.83 15.35 0.18
C VAL A 204 -4.37 15.44 -1.26
N VAL A 205 -3.86 14.34 -1.79
CA VAL A 205 -3.32 14.26 -3.16
C VAL A 205 -4.26 13.47 -4.04
N SER A 206 -4.78 14.08 -5.10
CA SER A 206 -5.55 13.38 -6.11
C SER A 206 -4.69 13.11 -7.35
N TYR A 207 -4.56 11.85 -7.73
CA TYR A 207 -3.86 11.46 -8.93
C TYR A 207 -4.82 11.30 -10.11
N PRO A 208 -4.51 11.82 -11.29
CA PRO A 208 -5.29 11.51 -12.47
C PRO A 208 -5.22 10.01 -12.75
N TYR A 209 -6.38 9.39 -13.00
CA TYR A 209 -6.45 7.99 -13.41
C TYR A 209 -6.30 7.90 -14.92
N THR A 210 -5.14 7.47 -15.40
CA THR A 210 -4.75 7.53 -16.82
C THR A 210 -4.58 6.17 -17.48
N ILE A 211 -4.68 5.06 -16.73
CA ILE A 211 -4.52 3.72 -17.33
C ILE A 211 -5.75 3.28 -18.11
N LYS A 212 -5.52 2.57 -19.20
CA LYS A 212 -6.58 1.99 -20.03
C LYS A 212 -7.16 0.74 -19.36
N GLU A 213 -8.35 0.34 -19.76
CA GLU A 213 -9.10 -0.78 -19.15
C GLU A 213 -8.33 -2.11 -19.13
N ASN A 214 -7.51 -2.36 -20.15
CA ASN A 214 -6.73 -3.60 -20.29
C ASN A 214 -5.29 -3.49 -19.79
N GLU A 215 -4.92 -2.36 -19.17
CA GLU A 215 -3.59 -2.17 -18.62
C GLU A 215 -3.57 -2.58 -17.14
N SER A 216 -2.45 -3.17 -16.72
CA SER A 216 -2.21 -3.53 -15.32
C SER A 216 -2.21 -2.31 -14.41
N ALA A 217 -2.95 -2.36 -13.33
CA ALA A 217 -2.95 -1.31 -12.31
C ALA A 217 -1.60 -1.17 -11.60
N LYS A 218 -0.86 -2.26 -11.48
CA LYS A 218 0.44 -2.40 -10.81
C LYS A 218 0.40 -2.26 -9.29
N TYR A 219 -0.43 -1.37 -8.74
CA TYR A 219 -0.52 -1.06 -7.31
C TYR A 219 -1.82 -1.60 -6.71
N ALA A 220 -1.82 -1.97 -5.42
CA ALA A 220 -2.98 -2.57 -4.77
C ALA A 220 -4.21 -1.65 -4.75
N PHE A 221 -4.11 -0.43 -4.22
CA PHE A 221 -5.27 0.48 -4.18
C PHE A 221 -5.67 1.01 -5.57
N LYS A 222 -4.73 1.06 -6.52
CA LYS A 222 -5.05 1.42 -7.90
C LYS A 222 -5.85 0.33 -8.60
N GLN A 223 -5.56 -0.96 -8.30
CA GLN A 223 -6.36 -2.09 -8.75
C GLN A 223 -7.79 -2.01 -8.17
N ALA A 224 -7.93 -1.76 -6.88
CA ALA A 224 -9.24 -1.57 -6.27
C ALA A 224 -10.02 -0.39 -6.90
N CYS A 225 -9.33 0.72 -7.22
CA CYS A 225 -9.92 1.83 -7.96
C CYS A 225 -10.34 1.44 -9.39
N GLN A 226 -9.52 0.66 -10.09
CA GLN A 226 -9.83 0.12 -11.42
C GLN A 226 -11.09 -0.75 -11.41
N ASP A 227 -11.27 -1.52 -10.33
CA ASP A 227 -12.40 -2.42 -10.11
C ASP A 227 -13.64 -1.70 -9.53
N GLY A 228 -13.64 -0.36 -9.51
CA GLY A 228 -14.78 0.46 -9.10
C GLY A 228 -15.04 0.48 -7.60
N LYS A 229 -14.02 0.25 -6.77
CA LYS A 229 -14.12 0.36 -5.31
C LYS A 229 -13.82 1.78 -4.83
N ILE A 230 -14.31 2.12 -3.63
CA ILE A 230 -13.84 3.30 -2.89
C ILE A 230 -12.43 2.96 -2.42
N ALA A 231 -11.40 3.54 -3.06
CA ALA A 231 -10.01 3.14 -2.84
C ALA A 231 -9.12 4.35 -2.58
N LEU A 232 -8.41 4.34 -1.46
CA LEU A 232 -7.49 5.39 -1.04
C LEU A 232 -6.23 4.80 -0.42
N SER A 233 -5.16 5.60 -0.33
CA SER A 233 -3.94 5.23 0.36
C SER A 233 -3.56 6.27 1.40
N PHE A 234 -3.05 5.81 2.54
CA PHE A 234 -2.38 6.64 3.53
C PHE A 234 -0.88 6.51 3.37
N GLU A 235 -0.20 7.63 3.46
CA GLU A 235 1.25 7.73 3.48
C GLU A 235 1.66 8.39 4.80
N SER A 236 2.26 7.65 5.75
CA SER A 236 2.63 8.20 7.05
C SER A 236 3.69 7.36 7.75
N GLY A 237 4.77 8.00 8.15
CA GLY A 237 6.01 7.41 8.63
C GLY A 237 7.12 7.54 7.60
N LYS A 238 8.39 7.43 8.04
CA LYS A 238 9.55 7.66 7.19
C LYS A 238 10.79 6.97 7.72
N LEU A 239 11.80 6.80 6.86
CA LEU A 239 13.15 6.34 7.20
C LEU A 239 13.17 4.97 7.92
N GLY A 240 12.19 4.10 7.64
CA GLY A 240 12.20 2.71 8.06
C GLY A 240 12.25 2.46 9.56
N TYR A 241 11.66 3.35 10.39
CA TYR A 241 11.48 3.09 11.81
C TYR A 241 10.07 3.46 12.27
N VAL A 242 9.66 2.98 13.43
CA VAL A 242 8.35 3.26 14.00
C VAL A 242 8.36 4.62 14.68
N GLN A 243 7.58 5.57 14.11
CA GLN A 243 7.32 6.86 14.75
C GLN A 243 5.93 6.82 15.39
N ASP A 244 5.86 7.14 16.69
CA ASP A 244 4.59 7.15 17.43
C ASP A 244 3.55 8.12 16.84
N ASP A 245 4.00 9.28 16.37
CA ASP A 245 3.11 10.26 15.74
C ASP A 245 2.54 9.77 14.41
N ALA A 246 3.32 9.02 13.63
CA ALA A 246 2.86 8.40 12.40
C ALA A 246 1.81 7.31 12.68
N VAL A 247 2.07 6.43 13.66
CA VAL A 247 1.12 5.40 14.10
C VAL A 247 -0.18 6.05 14.60
N LYS A 248 -0.09 7.08 15.45
CA LYS A 248 -1.26 7.81 15.96
C LYS A 248 -2.05 8.49 14.85
N ARG A 249 -1.38 9.08 13.85
CA ARG A 249 -2.01 9.71 12.68
C ARG A 249 -2.78 8.69 11.85
N ILE A 250 -2.17 7.56 11.52
CA ILE A 250 -2.81 6.46 10.78
C ILE A 250 -4.04 5.97 11.54
N LYS A 251 -3.91 5.66 12.82
CA LYS A 251 -5.02 5.17 13.67
C LYS A 251 -6.17 6.19 13.73
N ARG A 252 -5.87 7.48 13.89
CA ARG A 252 -6.88 8.53 13.85
C ARG A 252 -7.62 8.55 12.51
N GLY A 253 -6.87 8.41 11.42
CA GLY A 253 -7.44 8.31 10.07
C GLY A 253 -8.41 7.14 9.94
N PHE A 254 -8.07 5.96 10.47
CA PHE A 254 -8.99 4.81 10.51
C PHE A 254 -10.30 5.15 11.19
N TYR A 255 -10.22 5.59 12.45
CA TYR A 255 -11.41 5.83 13.26
C TYR A 255 -12.29 6.96 12.70
N ARG A 256 -11.70 8.00 12.12
CA ARG A 256 -12.46 9.05 11.44
C ARG A 256 -13.23 8.52 10.24
N ILE A 257 -12.58 7.70 9.39
CA ILE A 257 -13.27 7.08 8.25
C ILE A 257 -14.36 6.12 8.74
N PHE A 258 -14.10 5.31 9.77
CA PHE A 258 -15.12 4.42 10.34
C PHE A 258 -16.32 5.19 10.88
N GLN A 259 -16.09 6.31 11.57
CA GLN A 259 -17.14 7.20 12.04
C GLN A 259 -17.94 7.78 10.87
N LYS A 260 -17.28 8.29 9.85
CA LYS A 260 -17.92 8.86 8.66
C LYS A 260 -18.81 7.86 7.93
N LEU A 261 -18.35 6.59 7.87
CA LEU A 261 -19.08 5.46 7.30
C LEU A 261 -20.13 4.87 8.26
N LYS A 262 -20.26 5.39 9.49
CA LYS A 262 -21.11 4.85 10.56
C LYS A 262 -20.80 3.39 10.91
N MET A 263 -19.56 2.97 10.71
CA MET A 263 -19.10 1.62 11.04
C MET A 263 -18.66 1.48 12.50
N TYR A 264 -18.11 2.55 13.09
CA TYR A 264 -17.66 2.57 14.47
C TYR A 264 -17.80 3.96 15.08
N ASN A 265 -18.28 4.01 16.32
CA ASN A 265 -18.44 5.30 17.01
C ASN A 265 -17.08 5.74 17.56
N TYR A 266 -16.61 6.90 17.10
CA TYR A 266 -15.34 7.47 17.52
C TYR A 266 -15.50 8.96 17.84
N LYS A 267 -15.02 9.38 19.01
CA LYS A 267 -14.96 10.79 19.38
C LYS A 267 -13.54 11.27 19.23
N ASP A 268 -13.28 12.08 18.22
CA ASP A 268 -12.00 12.74 18.07
C ASP A 268 -11.97 14.04 18.89
N SER A 269 -10.98 14.18 19.74
CA SER A 269 -10.74 15.41 20.53
C SER A 269 -10.06 16.52 19.71
N LEU A 270 -9.50 16.17 18.54
CA LEU A 270 -8.82 17.10 17.64
C LEU A 270 -9.71 17.43 16.45
N GLY A 271 -9.89 18.69 16.14
CA GLY A 271 -10.58 19.13 14.92
C GLY A 271 -9.90 18.61 13.64
N LEU A 272 -10.56 18.80 12.49
CA LEU A 272 -9.92 18.57 11.19
C LEU A 272 -8.85 19.65 10.96
N PRO A 273 -7.67 19.30 10.42
CA PRO A 273 -6.70 20.29 10.00
C PRO A 273 -7.22 21.10 8.81
N GLU A 274 -6.61 22.24 8.54
CA GLU A 274 -6.75 22.90 7.26
C GLU A 274 -6.21 22.01 6.16
N ILE A 275 -7.04 21.67 5.16
CA ILE A 275 -6.70 20.72 4.12
C ILE A 275 -5.99 21.42 2.97
N LYS A 276 -4.79 20.95 2.64
CA LYS A 276 -4.01 21.35 1.47
C LYS A 276 -4.19 20.32 0.36
N LYS A 277 -4.84 20.71 -0.73
CA LYS A 277 -5.12 19.82 -1.87
C LYS A 277 -4.06 19.98 -2.94
N LEU A 278 -3.59 18.84 -3.44
CA LEU A 278 -2.67 18.75 -4.57
C LEU A 278 -3.33 17.84 -5.63
N ASN A 279 -3.32 18.27 -6.89
CA ASN A 279 -4.00 17.55 -7.96
C ASN A 279 -3.03 16.92 -8.97
N ASN A 280 -1.73 17.06 -8.74
CA ASN A 280 -0.71 16.48 -9.60
C ASN A 280 0.58 16.20 -8.85
N GLN A 281 1.47 15.42 -9.48
CA GLN A 281 2.82 15.15 -8.98
C GLN A 281 3.82 15.02 -10.12
N ILE A 282 5.07 15.32 -9.83
CA ILE A 282 6.19 15.09 -10.75
C ILE A 282 7.30 14.35 -10.03
N TYR A 283 7.87 13.40 -10.72
CA TYR A 283 9.01 12.62 -10.23
C TYR A 283 10.30 13.21 -10.78
N ILE A 284 11.30 13.30 -9.92
CA ILE A 284 12.64 13.74 -10.24
C ILE A 284 13.54 12.51 -10.13
N ASP A 285 14.04 12.07 -11.27
CA ASP A 285 14.96 10.93 -11.36
C ASP A 285 16.40 11.45 -11.60
N SER A 286 17.40 10.70 -11.10
CA SER A 286 18.79 11.11 -11.23
C SER A 286 19.32 10.92 -12.64
N GLU A 287 19.99 11.95 -13.17
CA GLU A 287 20.69 11.91 -14.45
C GLU A 287 22.16 11.45 -14.34
N ALA A 288 22.59 11.13 -13.11
CA ALA A 288 23.95 10.67 -12.85
C ALA A 288 23.98 9.61 -11.74
N LYS A 289 25.00 8.75 -11.78
CA LYS A 289 25.34 7.86 -10.65
C LYS A 289 26.35 8.59 -9.76
N GLY A 290 26.16 8.55 -8.44
CA GLY A 290 27.09 9.17 -7.51
C GLY A 290 26.54 9.28 -6.09
N ILE A 291 26.93 10.37 -5.42
CA ILE A 291 26.57 10.67 -4.04
C ILE A 291 25.64 11.88 -4.05
N PHE A 292 24.36 11.61 -3.76
CA PHE A 292 23.33 12.66 -3.70
C PHE A 292 23.44 13.45 -2.40
N PHE A 293 23.38 14.76 -2.51
CA PHE A 293 23.38 15.69 -1.38
C PHE A 293 22.31 16.76 -1.57
N THR A 294 21.54 17.01 -0.53
CA THR A 294 20.56 18.10 -0.45
C THR A 294 20.47 18.63 0.98
N LYS A 295 19.96 19.87 1.14
CA LYS A 295 19.58 20.47 2.42
C LYS A 295 18.06 20.45 2.63
N LEU A 296 17.32 20.01 1.63
CA LEU A 296 15.86 19.93 1.66
C LEU A 296 15.39 18.68 2.38
N LYS A 297 14.15 18.71 2.82
CA LYS A 297 13.44 17.58 3.44
C LYS A 297 12.02 17.48 2.88
N ALA A 298 11.38 16.35 3.08
CA ALA A 298 9.97 16.19 2.77
C ALA A 298 9.13 17.23 3.55
N GLY A 299 8.22 17.89 2.82
CA GLY A 299 7.42 19.02 3.32
C GLY A 299 7.99 20.40 3.00
N ASP A 300 9.20 20.51 2.49
CA ASP A 300 9.73 21.81 2.03
C ASP A 300 9.04 22.25 0.74
N LYS A 301 8.75 23.56 0.65
CA LYS A 301 8.23 24.18 -0.57
C LYS A 301 9.38 24.53 -1.49
N VAL A 302 9.17 24.34 -2.77
CA VAL A 302 10.14 24.66 -3.83
C VAL A 302 9.47 25.40 -4.96
N SER A 303 10.21 26.26 -5.63
CA SER A 303 9.80 26.96 -6.84
C SER A 303 10.43 26.32 -8.08
N SER A 304 9.78 26.45 -9.22
CA SER A 304 10.40 26.07 -10.50
C SER A 304 11.72 26.83 -10.70
N GLY A 305 12.79 26.10 -10.99
CA GLY A 305 14.14 26.64 -11.11
C GLY A 305 14.99 26.55 -9.83
N ASP A 306 14.41 26.22 -8.68
CA ASP A 306 15.18 26.04 -7.44
C ASP A 306 16.13 24.85 -7.53
N ILE A 307 17.29 24.96 -6.90
CA ILE A 307 18.24 23.86 -6.78
C ILE A 307 17.74 22.92 -5.69
N LEU A 308 17.41 21.67 -6.08
CA LEU A 308 16.96 20.62 -5.17
C LEU A 308 18.12 19.86 -4.52
N GLY A 309 19.29 19.84 -5.15
CA GLY A 309 20.45 19.14 -4.66
C GLY A 309 21.52 18.93 -5.72
N TYR A 310 22.52 18.15 -5.36
CA TYR A 310 23.68 17.87 -6.21
C TYR A 310 23.98 16.36 -6.17
N VAL A 311 24.53 15.85 -7.27
CA VAL A 311 25.19 14.54 -7.30
C VAL A 311 26.68 14.78 -7.46
N ASN A 312 27.47 14.25 -6.53
CA ASN A 312 28.92 14.35 -6.54
C ASN A 312 29.56 13.00 -6.92
N ASP A 313 30.77 13.04 -7.45
CA ASP A 313 31.62 11.84 -7.56
C ASP A 313 32.22 11.47 -6.20
N GLU A 314 33.01 10.38 -6.17
CA GLU A 314 33.67 9.86 -4.96
C GLU A 314 34.72 10.79 -4.37
N PHE A 315 35.13 11.83 -5.11
CA PHE A 315 36.12 12.84 -4.71
C PHE A 315 35.46 14.17 -4.28
N GLY A 316 34.11 14.24 -4.31
CA GLY A 316 33.35 15.42 -3.92
C GLY A 316 33.16 16.46 -5.03
N LYS A 317 33.55 16.15 -6.26
CA LYS A 317 33.30 17.02 -7.42
C LYS A 317 31.83 16.86 -7.85
N THR A 318 31.13 17.98 -7.97
CA THR A 318 29.75 17.99 -8.48
C THR A 318 29.73 17.59 -9.96
N ILE A 319 28.99 16.54 -10.29
CA ILE A 319 28.81 15.99 -11.63
C ILE A 319 27.41 16.24 -12.19
N ASN A 320 26.42 16.51 -11.33
CA ASN A 320 25.07 16.87 -11.74
C ASN A 320 24.42 17.80 -10.70
N GLN A 321 23.67 18.79 -11.16
CA GLN A 321 22.85 19.68 -10.34
C GLN A 321 21.38 19.42 -10.63
N ILE A 322 20.60 19.16 -9.58
CA ILE A 322 19.18 18.82 -9.71
C ILE A 322 18.35 20.08 -9.51
N ILE A 323 17.51 20.40 -10.48
CA ILE A 323 16.69 21.61 -10.49
C ILE A 323 15.21 21.22 -10.49
N SER A 324 14.39 21.96 -9.75
CA SER A 324 12.95 21.77 -9.72
C SER A 324 12.28 22.20 -11.04
N PRO A 325 11.54 21.30 -11.70
CA PRO A 325 10.78 21.68 -12.90
C PRO A 325 9.44 22.34 -12.58
N LYS A 326 8.98 22.30 -11.33
CA LYS A 326 7.67 22.81 -10.90
C LYS A 326 7.75 23.50 -9.54
N THR A 327 6.88 24.47 -9.34
CA THR A 327 6.59 25.02 -8.00
C THR A 327 5.66 24.08 -7.26
N GLY A 328 6.02 23.68 -6.04
CA GLY A 328 5.21 22.72 -5.27
C GLY A 328 5.78 22.42 -3.89
N ILE A 329 5.47 21.24 -3.38
CA ILE A 329 5.94 20.73 -2.10
C ILE A 329 6.58 19.35 -2.28
N ILE A 330 7.69 19.08 -1.62
CA ILE A 330 8.33 17.77 -1.63
C ILE A 330 7.45 16.79 -0.84
N LEU A 331 6.83 15.82 -1.52
CA LEU A 331 6.03 14.77 -0.89
C LEU A 331 6.93 13.70 -0.27
N TYR A 332 7.94 13.27 -0.97
CA TYR A 332 8.96 12.35 -0.48
C TYR A 332 10.25 12.47 -1.27
N MET A 333 11.33 12.01 -0.67
CA MET A 333 12.66 12.09 -1.26
C MET A 333 13.59 11.02 -0.68
N LYS A 334 14.68 10.74 -1.41
CA LYS A 334 15.76 9.89 -0.91
C LYS A 334 16.37 10.46 0.37
N GLY A 335 16.45 9.63 1.39
CA GLY A 335 17.07 9.94 2.68
C GLY A 335 18.52 9.49 2.79
N ASN A 336 19.03 8.70 1.85
CA ASN A 336 20.39 8.17 1.84
C ASN A 336 21.19 8.67 0.62
N PRO A 337 22.53 8.84 0.76
CA PRO A 337 23.34 9.48 -0.28
C PRO A 337 23.55 8.68 -1.57
N PRO A 338 23.68 7.33 -1.58
CA PRO A 338 23.93 6.60 -2.83
C PRO A 338 22.79 6.74 -3.82
N ILE A 339 23.10 7.10 -5.05
CA ILE A 339 22.12 7.24 -6.14
C ILE A 339 22.64 6.65 -7.44
N ASN A 340 21.80 5.95 -8.19
CA ASN A 340 22.10 5.42 -9.50
C ASN A 340 21.42 6.25 -10.60
N LEU A 341 21.94 6.17 -11.82
CA LEU A 341 21.32 6.76 -12.99
C LEU A 341 19.89 6.23 -13.17
N GLY A 342 18.93 7.13 -13.36
CA GLY A 342 17.50 6.83 -13.52
C GLY A 342 16.80 6.45 -12.20
N GLU A 343 17.48 6.48 -11.06
CA GLU A 343 16.86 6.23 -9.77
C GLU A 343 16.12 7.48 -9.27
N ARG A 344 14.93 7.27 -8.70
CA ARG A 344 14.08 8.36 -8.18
C ARG A 344 14.71 9.04 -6.98
N ILE A 345 14.81 10.37 -7.04
CA ILE A 345 15.36 11.21 -5.97
C ILE A 345 14.24 11.83 -5.14
N MET A 346 13.24 12.43 -5.80
CA MET A 346 12.17 13.18 -5.17
C MET A 346 10.85 13.03 -5.91
N CYS A 347 9.76 13.29 -5.18
CA CYS A 347 8.43 13.53 -5.74
C CYS A 347 7.94 14.89 -5.25
N ILE A 348 7.54 15.76 -6.17
CA ILE A 348 6.97 17.07 -5.87
C ILE A 348 5.49 17.05 -6.21
N GLY A 349 4.65 17.30 -5.20
CA GLY A 349 3.23 17.52 -5.38
C GLY A 349 2.97 18.99 -5.73
N TYR A 350 2.07 19.23 -6.68
CA TYR A 350 1.75 20.56 -7.15
C TYR A 350 0.30 20.67 -7.63
N ASN A 351 -0.18 21.87 -7.88
CA ASN A 351 -1.44 22.12 -8.56
C ASN A 351 -1.17 22.68 -9.95
N GLU A 352 -1.80 22.11 -10.96
CA GLU A 352 -1.91 22.76 -12.26
C GLU A 352 -2.92 23.91 -12.14
N ILE A 353 -2.49 25.07 -12.64
CA ILE A 353 -3.27 26.31 -12.69
C ILE A 353 -4.28 26.22 -13.83
#